data_0cf7101f3744af7bef2381500e8d1bb2
#
_entry.id   0cf7101f3744af7bef2381500e8d1bb2
#
_cell.length_a   1.000
_cell.length_b   1.000
_cell.length_c   1.000
_cell.angle_alpha   90.00
_cell.angle_beta   90.00
_cell.angle_gamma   90.00
#
_symmetry.space_group_name_H-M   'P 1'
#
loop_
_entity.id
_entity.type
_entity.pdbx_description
1 polymer ?
#
loop_
_entity_poly.entity_id
_entity_poly.type
_entity_poly.pdbx_seq_one_letter_code
_entity_poly.pdbx_strand_id
1 'polypeptide(L)'
;MAAARITDFVTSLPPLRGRVQANAPLAPFTWFRVGGPAEALVRPADEADLAQFLHALPLEIPVHVIGACSNLIIRDGGLPGVVIRLARGFGKVSLDGDGVVVGAAALDVTVAEYAAAAELTGLEFLSGIPGSIGGAVVMNGGAYGGDVASCLDWADVVTRGGERRRLAAADLAFAYRHSRLPHGAVVVRARLRARRGVPAAI
;
A
#
# COMPACT_ATOMS: atom_id res chain seq x y z
N MET A 1 -9.57 27.41 -17.47
CA MET A 1 -8.23 27.63 -16.87
C MET A 1 -7.81 26.48 -15.96
N ALA A 2 -8.59 26.00 -14.99
CA ALA A 2 -8.18 24.90 -14.10
C ALA A 2 -7.94 23.56 -14.84
N ALA A 3 -8.83 23.18 -15.75
CA ALA A 3 -8.68 21.93 -16.54
C ALA A 3 -7.41 21.94 -17.41
N ALA A 4 -7.05 23.05 -18.03
CA ALA A 4 -5.83 23.17 -18.82
C ALA A 4 -4.58 22.97 -17.94
N ARG A 5 -4.53 23.61 -16.76
CA ARG A 5 -3.42 23.41 -15.78
C ARG A 5 -3.24 21.95 -15.36
N ILE A 6 -4.31 21.22 -15.13
CA ILE A 6 -4.25 19.81 -14.75
C ILE A 6 -3.73 18.96 -15.90
N THR A 7 -4.17 19.23 -17.13
CA THR A 7 -3.69 18.54 -18.33
C THR A 7 -2.19 18.79 -18.52
N ASP A 8 -1.73 20.04 -18.41
CA ASP A 8 -0.33 20.41 -18.51
C ASP A 8 0.50 19.74 -17.41
N PHE A 9 -0.01 19.67 -16.19
CA PHE A 9 0.66 18.96 -15.09
C PHE A 9 0.83 17.47 -15.41
N VAL A 10 -0.24 16.80 -15.84
CA VAL A 10 -0.17 15.36 -16.16
C VAL A 10 0.77 15.07 -17.32
N THR A 11 0.81 15.93 -18.34
CA THR A 11 1.75 15.78 -19.48
C THR A 11 3.19 16.03 -19.11
N SER A 12 3.46 16.78 -18.03
CA SER A 12 4.81 17.02 -17.51
C SER A 12 5.34 15.90 -16.61
N LEU A 13 4.49 14.93 -16.23
CA LEU A 13 4.92 13.81 -15.39
C LEU A 13 5.87 12.87 -16.13
N PRO A 14 6.78 12.19 -15.40
CA PRO A 14 7.64 11.18 -15.99
C PRO A 14 6.85 10.07 -16.70
N PRO A 15 7.44 9.41 -17.71
CA PRO A 15 6.80 8.30 -18.40
C PRO A 15 6.49 7.15 -17.45
N LEU A 16 5.35 6.51 -17.66
CA LEU A 16 4.85 5.37 -16.88
C LEU A 16 4.28 4.32 -17.83
N ARG A 17 4.65 3.05 -17.64
CA ARG A 17 4.04 1.92 -18.38
C ARG A 17 2.62 1.60 -17.91
N GLY A 18 2.32 1.94 -16.66
CA GLY A 18 1.02 1.80 -16.04
C GLY A 18 0.01 2.83 -16.57
N ARG A 19 -0.82 3.36 -15.69
CA ARG A 19 -1.87 4.32 -16.06
C ARG A 19 -1.76 5.60 -15.26
N VAL A 20 -1.90 6.74 -15.93
CA VAL A 20 -2.08 8.06 -15.33
C VAL A 20 -3.48 8.56 -15.69
N GLN A 21 -4.20 9.09 -14.71
CA GLN A 21 -5.51 9.68 -14.91
C GLN A 21 -5.53 11.07 -14.29
N ALA A 22 -5.76 12.08 -15.13
CA ALA A 22 -5.93 13.46 -14.69
C ALA A 22 -7.26 13.65 -13.97
N ASN A 23 -7.28 14.50 -12.94
CA ASN A 23 -8.48 14.90 -12.20
C ASN A 23 -9.36 13.70 -11.80
N ALA A 24 -8.73 12.64 -11.30
CA ALA A 24 -9.39 11.37 -11.04
C ALA A 24 -10.25 11.46 -9.77
N PRO A 25 -11.56 11.16 -9.81
CA PRO A 25 -12.40 11.18 -8.63
C PRO A 25 -11.93 10.12 -7.62
N LEU A 26 -11.72 10.52 -6.36
CA LEU A 26 -11.27 9.62 -5.29
C LEU A 26 -12.43 9.06 -4.45
N ALA A 27 -13.59 9.71 -4.41
CA ALA A 27 -14.76 9.23 -3.69
C ALA A 27 -15.13 7.76 -3.96
N PRO A 28 -15.05 7.22 -5.20
CA PRO A 28 -15.33 5.80 -5.46
C PRO A 28 -14.38 4.82 -4.78
N PHE A 29 -13.20 5.28 -4.34
CA PHE A 29 -12.18 4.45 -3.68
C PHE A 29 -12.21 4.55 -2.17
N THR A 30 -12.81 5.61 -1.60
CA THR A 30 -12.86 5.82 -0.15
C THR A 30 -14.00 5.02 0.49
N TRP A 31 -13.79 4.63 1.73
CA TRP A 31 -14.79 3.86 2.50
C TRP A 31 -16.12 4.62 2.64
N PHE A 32 -16.02 5.91 2.96
CA PHE A 32 -17.22 6.78 3.14
C PHE A 32 -17.78 7.32 1.82
N ARG A 33 -17.19 6.98 0.67
CA ARG A 33 -17.62 7.46 -0.66
C ARG A 33 -17.61 8.98 -0.78
N VAL A 34 -16.73 9.65 -0.04
CA VAL A 34 -16.52 11.10 -0.08
C VAL A 34 -15.08 11.42 -0.49
N GLY A 35 -14.86 12.64 -0.98
CA GLY A 35 -13.55 13.18 -1.32
C GLY A 35 -13.48 13.71 -2.75
N GLY A 36 -12.75 14.81 -2.88
CA GLY A 36 -12.43 15.44 -4.16
C GLY A 36 -11.43 14.62 -4.99
N PRO A 37 -11.07 15.14 -6.18
CA PRO A 37 -10.23 14.41 -7.11
C PRO A 37 -8.75 14.39 -6.72
N ALA A 38 -8.02 13.39 -7.22
CA ALA A 38 -6.56 13.45 -7.36
C ALA A 38 -6.21 14.33 -8.56
N GLU A 39 -5.24 15.22 -8.42
CA GLU A 39 -4.73 15.99 -9.57
C GLU A 39 -4.16 15.03 -10.63
N ALA A 40 -3.34 14.04 -10.23
CA ALA A 40 -2.94 12.92 -11.04
C ALA A 40 -3.03 11.60 -10.26
N LEU A 41 -3.88 10.67 -10.67
CA LEU A 41 -3.92 9.31 -10.14
C LEU A 41 -3.03 8.40 -10.98
N VAL A 42 -1.99 7.86 -10.34
CA VAL A 42 -0.97 7.01 -10.95
C VAL A 42 -1.15 5.56 -10.48
N ARG A 43 -1.19 4.64 -11.44
CA ARG A 43 -1.26 3.20 -11.19
C ARG A 43 -0.11 2.53 -11.91
N PRO A 44 1.05 2.31 -11.27
CA PRO A 44 2.20 1.67 -11.89
C PRO A 44 1.86 0.23 -12.30
N ALA A 45 2.48 -0.23 -13.38
CA ALA A 45 2.31 -1.58 -13.89
C ALA A 45 2.94 -2.63 -12.98
N ASP A 46 4.14 -2.31 -12.48
CA ASP A 46 4.94 -3.14 -11.58
C ASP A 46 5.90 -2.31 -10.74
N GLU A 47 6.71 -2.98 -9.92
CA GLU A 47 7.69 -2.34 -9.03
C GLU A 47 8.78 -1.58 -9.80
N ALA A 48 9.20 -2.09 -10.97
CA ALA A 48 10.22 -1.41 -11.79
C ALA A 48 9.68 -0.10 -12.36
N ASP A 49 8.43 -0.12 -12.83
CA ASP A 49 7.72 1.04 -13.33
C ASP A 49 7.54 2.12 -12.23
N LEU A 50 7.14 1.68 -11.03
CA LEU A 50 7.04 2.56 -9.86
C LEU A 50 8.40 3.20 -9.51
N ALA A 51 9.45 2.40 -9.48
CA ALA A 51 10.80 2.86 -9.13
C ALA A 51 11.33 3.88 -10.13
N GLN A 52 11.18 3.63 -11.43
CA GLN A 52 11.58 4.55 -12.49
C GLN A 52 10.78 5.84 -12.44
N PHE A 53 9.47 5.75 -12.24
CA PHE A 53 8.59 6.90 -12.13
C PHE A 53 8.98 7.79 -10.93
N LEU A 54 9.17 7.21 -9.74
CA LEU A 54 9.56 7.96 -8.54
C LEU A 54 10.97 8.55 -8.64
N HIS A 55 11.90 7.85 -9.29
CA HIS A 55 13.25 8.36 -9.54
C HIS A 55 13.24 9.62 -10.39
N ALA A 56 12.43 9.65 -11.44
CA ALA A 56 12.33 10.77 -12.36
C ALA A 56 11.37 11.89 -11.92
N LEU A 57 10.52 11.62 -10.92
CA LEU A 57 9.53 12.58 -10.43
C LEU A 57 10.20 13.65 -9.56
N PRO A 58 10.10 14.96 -9.88
CA PRO A 58 10.65 16.05 -9.09
C PRO A 58 10.25 15.96 -7.61
N LEU A 59 11.21 16.19 -6.70
CA LEU A 59 11.00 16.00 -5.25
C LEU A 59 9.97 16.96 -4.64
N GLU A 60 9.78 18.11 -5.25
CA GLU A 60 8.79 19.13 -4.84
C GLU A 60 7.35 18.72 -5.14
N ILE A 61 7.11 17.76 -6.02
CA ILE A 61 5.77 17.27 -6.31
C ILE A 61 5.29 16.40 -5.15
N PRO A 62 4.17 16.74 -4.49
CA PRO A 62 3.60 15.92 -3.43
C PRO A 62 3.23 14.53 -3.93
N VAL A 63 3.54 13.51 -3.14
CA VAL A 63 3.14 12.12 -3.42
C VAL A 63 2.31 11.60 -2.26
N HIS A 64 1.11 11.12 -2.58
CA HIS A 64 0.18 10.48 -1.66
C HIS A 64 0.00 9.03 -2.08
N VAL A 65 0.11 8.09 -1.14
CA VAL A 65 -0.11 6.66 -1.43
C VAL A 65 -1.44 6.24 -0.81
N ILE A 66 -2.30 5.62 -1.61
CA ILE A 66 -3.60 5.12 -1.15
C ILE A 66 -3.72 3.61 -1.41
N GLY A 67 -4.29 2.90 -0.43
CA GLY A 67 -4.64 1.47 -0.51
C GLY A 67 -6.16 1.28 -0.63
N ALA A 68 -6.73 0.51 0.29
CA ALA A 68 -8.17 0.29 0.40
C ALA A 68 -8.96 1.52 0.92
N CYS A 69 -8.27 2.56 1.37
CA CYS A 69 -8.82 3.84 1.84
C CYS A 69 -9.86 3.73 2.98
N SER A 70 -9.74 2.69 3.83
CA SER A 70 -10.63 2.50 4.97
C SER A 70 -10.33 3.45 6.14
N ASN A 71 -9.12 4.01 6.20
CA ASN A 71 -8.64 4.93 7.23
C ASN A 71 -8.33 6.32 6.67
N LEU A 72 -9.00 6.72 5.60
CA LEU A 72 -8.78 8.00 4.95
C LEU A 72 -10.09 8.75 4.77
N ILE A 73 -10.07 10.05 5.11
CA ILE A 73 -11.10 11.03 4.74
C ILE A 73 -10.42 12.09 3.89
N ILE A 74 -10.82 12.17 2.63
CA ILE A 74 -10.31 13.14 1.67
C ILE A 74 -11.33 14.28 1.57
N ARG A 75 -10.86 15.52 1.71
CA ARG A 75 -11.73 16.70 1.57
C ARG A 75 -12.12 16.95 0.11
N ASP A 76 -13.16 17.75 -0.10
CA ASP A 76 -13.69 18.07 -1.45
C ASP A 76 -12.68 18.73 -2.38
N GLY A 77 -11.69 19.43 -1.82
CA GLY A 77 -10.57 19.98 -2.60
C GLY A 77 -9.65 18.94 -3.23
N GLY A 78 -9.79 17.68 -2.84
CA GLY A 78 -8.97 16.57 -3.37
C GLY A 78 -7.55 16.57 -2.85
N LEU A 79 -6.66 15.90 -3.61
CA LEU A 79 -5.24 15.75 -3.32
C LEU A 79 -4.40 16.34 -4.45
N PRO A 80 -3.55 17.34 -4.16
CA PRO A 80 -2.64 17.91 -5.15
C PRO A 80 -1.48 16.96 -5.44
N GLY A 81 -0.85 17.13 -6.60
CA GLY A 81 0.29 16.34 -7.04
C GLY A 81 -0.10 14.93 -7.48
N VAL A 82 0.71 13.95 -7.11
CA VAL A 82 0.56 12.56 -7.54
C VAL A 82 -0.05 11.71 -6.43
N VAL A 83 -1.14 11.02 -6.76
CA VAL A 83 -1.72 9.97 -5.91
C VAL A 83 -1.38 8.61 -6.51
N ILE A 84 -0.60 7.81 -5.78
CA ILE A 84 -0.23 6.46 -6.20
C ILE A 84 -1.22 5.47 -5.62
N ARG A 85 -1.81 4.64 -6.49
CA ARG A 85 -2.62 3.50 -6.09
C ARG A 85 -2.06 2.24 -6.73
N LEU A 86 -1.52 1.34 -5.92
CA LEU A 86 -1.02 0.05 -6.36
C LEU A 86 -2.18 -0.83 -6.86
N ALA A 87 -1.95 -1.55 -7.97
CA ALA A 87 -2.95 -2.36 -8.63
C ALA A 87 -2.57 -3.86 -8.59
N ARG A 88 -3.19 -4.67 -9.46
CA ARG A 88 -3.07 -6.13 -9.48
C ARG A 88 -1.63 -6.66 -9.48
N GLY A 89 -0.67 -5.96 -10.09
CA GLY A 89 0.75 -6.35 -10.09
C GLY A 89 1.38 -6.42 -8.68
N PHE A 90 0.74 -5.79 -7.70
CA PHE A 90 1.20 -5.73 -6.31
C PHE A 90 0.30 -6.51 -5.33
N GLY A 91 -0.59 -7.37 -5.81
CA GLY A 91 -1.57 -8.09 -4.97
C GLY A 91 -1.28 -9.59 -4.82
N LYS A 92 -0.12 -10.09 -5.28
CA LYS A 92 0.19 -11.53 -5.21
C LYS A 92 0.42 -11.96 -3.77
N VAL A 93 -0.12 -13.13 -3.40
CA VAL A 93 0.15 -13.83 -2.14
C VAL A 93 0.79 -15.18 -2.47
N SER A 94 1.82 -15.56 -1.74
CA SER A 94 2.49 -16.85 -1.92
C SER A 94 3.06 -17.36 -0.60
N LEU A 95 3.07 -18.68 -0.43
CA LEU A 95 3.77 -19.33 0.70
C LEU A 95 5.28 -19.08 0.60
N ASP A 96 5.90 -18.92 1.76
CA ASP A 96 7.35 -18.81 1.92
C ASP A 96 7.78 -19.41 3.27
N GLY A 97 8.11 -20.70 3.23
CA GLY A 97 8.45 -21.46 4.43
C GLY A 97 7.28 -21.53 5.42
N ASP A 98 7.49 -20.96 6.59
CA ASP A 98 6.55 -20.87 7.70
C ASP A 98 5.72 -19.56 7.69
N GLY A 99 5.64 -18.88 6.55
CA GLY A 99 4.92 -17.62 6.41
C GLY A 99 4.42 -17.39 5.00
N VAL A 100 4.06 -16.15 4.74
CA VAL A 100 3.59 -15.69 3.44
C VAL A 100 4.36 -14.46 2.97
N VAL A 101 4.68 -14.42 1.69
CA VAL A 101 5.11 -13.20 1.00
C VAL A 101 3.91 -12.62 0.27
N VAL A 102 3.64 -11.36 0.52
CA VAL A 102 2.41 -10.71 0.09
C VAL A 102 2.68 -9.33 -0.49
N GLY A 103 2.05 -9.03 -1.61
CA GLY A 103 2.09 -7.71 -2.25
C GLY A 103 1.23 -6.69 -1.49
N ALA A 104 1.68 -5.45 -1.45
CA ALA A 104 1.08 -4.38 -0.66
C ALA A 104 -0.37 -4.03 -1.05
N ALA A 105 -0.80 -4.38 -2.27
CA ALA A 105 -2.18 -4.16 -2.73
C ALA A 105 -3.14 -5.31 -2.39
N ALA A 106 -2.66 -6.43 -1.82
CA ALA A 106 -3.52 -7.48 -1.34
C ALA A 106 -4.39 -6.97 -0.18
N LEU A 107 -5.66 -7.37 -0.15
CA LEU A 107 -6.53 -7.05 0.98
C LEU A 107 -6.14 -7.88 2.19
N ASP A 108 -6.21 -7.29 3.38
CA ASP A 108 -5.85 -7.97 4.62
C ASP A 108 -6.69 -9.24 4.83
N VAL A 109 -7.99 -9.18 4.59
CA VAL A 109 -8.90 -10.34 4.67
C VAL A 109 -8.49 -11.45 3.70
N THR A 110 -8.06 -11.12 2.48
CA THR A 110 -7.63 -12.13 1.50
C THR A 110 -6.37 -12.86 1.96
N VAL A 111 -5.48 -12.16 2.68
CA VAL A 111 -4.26 -12.77 3.25
C VAL A 111 -4.63 -13.69 4.42
N ALA A 112 -5.57 -13.30 5.28
CA ALA A 112 -6.06 -14.16 6.36
C ALA A 112 -6.68 -15.45 5.80
N GLU A 113 -7.56 -15.34 4.80
CA GLU A 113 -8.20 -16.48 4.12
C GLU A 113 -7.15 -17.39 3.44
N TYR A 114 -6.15 -16.81 2.78
CA TYR A 114 -5.07 -17.57 2.15
C TYR A 114 -4.24 -18.34 3.19
N ALA A 115 -3.90 -17.70 4.32
CA ALA A 115 -3.16 -18.32 5.40
C ALA A 115 -3.96 -19.47 6.02
N ALA A 116 -5.25 -19.27 6.30
CA ALA A 116 -6.14 -20.32 6.82
C ALA A 116 -6.23 -21.52 5.87
N ALA A 117 -6.41 -21.28 4.57
CA ALA A 117 -6.44 -22.34 3.55
C ALA A 117 -5.10 -23.10 3.44
N ALA A 118 -3.99 -22.48 3.84
CA ALA A 118 -2.66 -23.08 3.89
C ALA A 118 -2.31 -23.68 5.27
N GLU A 119 -3.28 -23.81 6.17
CA GLU A 119 -3.11 -24.30 7.55
C GLU A 119 -2.07 -23.49 8.35
N LEU A 120 -2.04 -22.17 8.13
CA LEU A 120 -1.17 -21.23 8.84
C LEU A 120 -1.99 -20.40 9.84
N THR A 121 -1.52 -20.33 11.10
CA THR A 121 -2.08 -19.52 12.19
C THR A 121 -1.18 -18.35 12.56
N GLY A 122 -1.76 -17.32 13.17
CA GLY A 122 -1.08 -16.09 13.62
C GLY A 122 -1.36 -14.89 12.70
N LEU A 123 -2.15 -15.06 11.64
CA LEU A 123 -2.55 -14.00 10.71
C LEU A 123 -4.06 -13.74 10.71
N GLU A 124 -4.81 -14.35 11.62
CA GLU A 124 -6.28 -14.27 11.71
C GLU A 124 -6.77 -12.85 11.96
N PHE A 125 -5.98 -12.05 12.71
CA PHE A 125 -6.30 -10.67 13.02
C PHE A 125 -6.47 -9.79 11.77
N LEU A 126 -5.83 -10.16 10.65
CA LEU A 126 -5.98 -9.46 9.37
C LEU A 126 -7.43 -9.49 8.85
N SER A 127 -8.22 -10.50 9.20
CA SER A 127 -9.63 -10.57 8.83
C SER A 127 -10.47 -9.43 9.42
N GLY A 128 -10.04 -8.86 10.53
CA GLY A 128 -10.67 -7.71 11.19
C GLY A 128 -10.21 -6.35 10.68
N ILE A 129 -9.30 -6.31 9.70
CA ILE A 129 -8.76 -5.05 9.15
C ILE A 129 -9.34 -4.85 7.75
N PRO A 130 -10.22 -3.85 7.53
CA PRO A 130 -10.78 -3.57 6.20
C PRO A 130 -9.79 -2.78 5.33
N GLY A 131 -8.56 -3.26 5.21
CA GLY A 131 -7.43 -2.57 4.62
C GLY A 131 -6.72 -3.33 3.51
N SER A 132 -5.53 -2.89 3.21
CA SER A 132 -4.57 -3.59 2.37
C SER A 132 -3.22 -3.66 3.09
N ILE A 133 -2.44 -4.69 2.81
CA ILE A 133 -1.16 -4.99 3.48
C ILE A 133 -0.23 -3.77 3.52
N GLY A 134 -0.13 -3.00 2.44
CA GLY A 134 0.69 -1.78 2.45
C GLY A 134 0.23 -0.78 3.51
N GLY A 135 -1.09 -0.56 3.62
CA GLY A 135 -1.68 0.30 4.66
C GLY A 135 -1.51 -0.29 6.06
N ALA A 136 -1.68 -1.61 6.21
CA ALA A 136 -1.49 -2.30 7.48
C ALA A 136 -0.04 -2.19 7.98
N VAL A 137 0.97 -2.32 7.12
CA VAL A 137 2.38 -2.09 7.48
C VAL A 137 2.63 -0.64 7.90
N VAL A 138 2.14 0.34 7.11
CA VAL A 138 2.32 1.77 7.44
C VAL A 138 1.70 2.15 8.78
N MET A 139 0.51 1.61 9.08
CA MET A 139 -0.28 1.96 10.26
C MET A 139 -0.06 1.01 11.44
N ASN A 140 0.84 0.02 11.35
CA ASN A 140 0.86 -1.08 12.31
C ASN A 140 -0.57 -1.58 12.58
N GLY A 141 -1.25 -1.99 11.51
CA GLY A 141 -2.65 -2.40 11.56
C GLY A 141 -2.83 -3.56 12.52
N GLY A 142 -3.91 -3.52 13.31
CA GLY A 142 -4.19 -4.57 14.27
C GLY A 142 -5.66 -4.67 14.62
N ALA A 143 -6.08 -5.89 14.95
CA ALA A 143 -7.41 -6.26 15.42
C ALA A 143 -7.31 -7.52 16.29
N TYR A 144 -8.29 -7.75 17.15
CA TYR A 144 -8.42 -8.99 17.95
C TYR A 144 -7.17 -9.36 18.76
N GLY A 145 -6.41 -8.36 19.22
CA GLY A 145 -5.19 -8.57 20.01
C GLY A 145 -3.92 -8.87 19.21
N GLY A 146 -4.00 -8.98 17.87
CA GLY A 146 -2.85 -9.07 16.98
C GLY A 146 -2.59 -7.77 16.24
N ASP A 147 -1.36 -7.58 15.77
CA ASP A 147 -0.95 -6.45 14.93
C ASP A 147 0.18 -6.85 13.96
N VAL A 148 0.48 -5.97 12.99
CA VAL A 148 1.52 -6.23 11.99
C VAL A 148 2.91 -6.37 12.63
N ALA A 149 3.23 -5.59 13.68
CA ALA A 149 4.52 -5.69 14.36
C ALA A 149 4.80 -7.09 14.91
N SER A 150 3.76 -7.80 15.33
CA SER A 150 3.89 -9.15 15.91
C SER A 150 4.26 -10.23 14.88
N CYS A 151 3.95 -10.01 13.60
CA CYS A 151 4.13 -11.01 12.54
C CYS A 151 5.04 -10.56 11.40
N LEU A 152 5.30 -9.27 11.22
CA LEU A 152 6.17 -8.80 10.13
C LEU A 152 7.59 -9.31 10.28
N ASP A 153 8.16 -9.79 9.19
CA ASP A 153 9.57 -10.14 9.09
C ASP A 153 10.35 -9.02 8.41
N TRP A 154 9.88 -8.64 7.24
CA TRP A 154 10.43 -7.53 6.46
C TRP A 154 9.37 -6.92 5.54
N ALA A 155 9.63 -5.67 5.12
CA ALA A 155 8.90 -4.99 4.07
C ALA A 155 9.84 -4.50 2.98
N ASP A 156 9.51 -4.77 1.72
CA ASP A 156 10.15 -4.16 0.56
C ASP A 156 9.45 -2.85 0.26
N VAL A 157 10.24 -1.80 0.06
CA VAL A 157 9.77 -0.45 -0.23
C VAL A 157 10.48 0.14 -1.44
N VAL A 158 9.80 1.03 -2.14
CA VAL A 158 10.41 1.96 -3.10
C VAL A 158 10.46 3.33 -2.44
N THR A 159 11.67 3.89 -2.29
CA THR A 159 11.85 5.21 -1.69
C THR A 159 11.36 6.32 -2.61
N ARG A 160 11.25 7.55 -2.08
CA ARG A 160 10.88 8.73 -2.87
C ARG A 160 11.84 9.00 -4.03
N GLY A 161 13.11 8.57 -3.93
CA GLY A 161 14.12 8.64 -5.00
C GLY A 161 14.13 7.44 -5.95
N GLY A 162 13.18 6.51 -5.84
CA GLY A 162 13.08 5.32 -6.70
C GLY A 162 13.97 4.14 -6.29
N GLU A 163 14.71 4.23 -5.19
CA GLU A 163 15.52 3.10 -4.70
C GLU A 163 14.64 2.02 -4.10
N ARG A 164 14.97 0.77 -4.40
CA ARG A 164 14.36 -0.39 -3.75
C ARG A 164 15.14 -0.75 -2.51
N ARG A 165 14.45 -0.87 -1.40
CA ARG A 165 15.04 -1.25 -0.10
C ARG A 165 14.22 -2.30 0.59
N ARG A 166 14.89 -3.22 1.27
CA ARG A 166 14.28 -4.10 2.25
C ARG A 166 14.53 -3.55 3.63
N LEU A 167 13.45 -3.41 4.40
CA LEU A 167 13.46 -2.97 5.79
C LEU A 167 13.07 -4.15 6.66
N ALA A 168 13.89 -4.49 7.64
CA ALA A 168 13.52 -5.47 8.65
C ALA A 168 12.44 -4.88 9.57
N ALA A 169 11.64 -5.72 10.21
CA ALA A 169 10.62 -5.27 11.16
C ALA A 169 11.20 -4.37 12.26
N ALA A 170 12.42 -4.66 12.72
CA ALA A 170 13.12 -3.87 13.74
C ALA A 170 13.42 -2.42 13.28
N ASP A 171 13.61 -2.19 11.99
CA ASP A 171 13.92 -0.87 11.43
C ASP A 171 12.69 0.04 11.38
N LEU A 172 11.49 -0.54 11.45
CA LEU A 172 10.23 0.18 11.31
C LEU A 172 9.74 0.84 12.60
N ALA A 173 10.42 0.61 13.73
CA ALA A 173 10.12 1.22 15.03
C ALA A 173 8.62 1.31 15.31
N PHE A 174 7.92 0.19 15.18
CA PHE A 174 6.48 0.09 15.35
C PHE A 174 6.01 0.63 16.70
N ALA A 175 4.91 1.35 16.66
CA ALA A 175 4.15 1.80 17.82
C ALA A 175 2.66 1.67 17.55
N TYR A 176 1.82 2.02 18.51
CA TYR A 176 0.37 1.98 18.31
C TYR A 176 -0.05 2.83 17.09
N ARG A 177 -0.62 2.17 16.07
CA ARG A 177 -1.07 2.80 14.81
C ARG A 177 0.02 3.60 14.08
N HIS A 178 1.27 3.17 14.22
CA HIS A 178 2.40 3.87 13.62
C HIS A 178 3.55 2.91 13.24
N SER A 179 4.22 3.21 12.11
CA SER A 179 5.52 2.66 11.73
C SER A 179 6.42 3.77 11.18
N ARG A 180 7.73 3.63 11.36
CA ARG A 180 8.72 4.57 10.82
C ARG A 180 9.22 4.08 9.48
N LEU A 181 8.61 4.57 8.42
CA LEU A 181 9.10 4.39 7.04
C LEU A 181 9.95 5.58 6.62
N PRO A 182 10.89 5.43 5.67
CA PRO A 182 11.53 6.56 5.01
C PRO A 182 10.46 7.49 4.41
N HIS A 183 10.68 8.80 4.53
CA HIS A 183 9.71 9.78 4.04
C HIS A 183 9.35 9.55 2.57
N GLY A 184 8.06 9.48 2.26
CA GLY A 184 7.55 9.25 0.91
C GLY A 184 7.82 7.85 0.33
N ALA A 185 8.26 6.89 1.15
CA ALA A 185 8.44 5.51 0.69
C ALA A 185 7.09 4.82 0.47
N VAL A 186 7.04 3.99 -0.56
CA VAL A 186 5.89 3.16 -0.93
C VAL A 186 6.18 1.71 -0.57
N VAL A 187 5.42 1.12 0.32
CA VAL A 187 5.48 -0.33 0.59
C VAL A 187 4.96 -1.07 -0.64
N VAL A 188 5.73 -2.02 -1.14
CA VAL A 188 5.37 -2.80 -2.35
C VAL A 188 5.14 -4.27 -2.05
N ARG A 189 5.76 -4.80 -0.99
CA ARG A 189 5.65 -6.20 -0.59
C ARG A 189 6.06 -6.36 0.87
N ALA A 190 5.53 -7.38 1.53
CA ALA A 190 5.90 -7.75 2.89
C ALA A 190 6.02 -9.28 3.04
N ARG A 191 6.83 -9.74 3.99
CA ARG A 191 6.80 -11.11 4.49
C ARG A 191 6.23 -11.12 5.90
N LEU A 192 5.20 -11.93 6.07
CA LEU A 192 4.53 -12.14 7.35
C LEU A 192 4.85 -13.55 7.85
N ARG A 193 5.35 -13.64 9.10
CA ARG A 193 5.55 -14.92 9.79
C ARG A 193 4.21 -15.49 10.19
N ALA A 194 4.09 -16.80 10.10
CA ALA A 194 2.95 -17.55 10.58
C ALA A 194 3.47 -18.85 11.24
N ARG A 195 2.59 -19.70 11.67
CA ARG A 195 2.92 -21.01 12.25
C ARG A 195 1.97 -22.04 11.70
N ARG A 196 2.39 -23.29 11.63
CA ARG A 196 1.46 -24.38 11.34
C ARG A 196 0.37 -24.45 12.41
N GLY A 197 -0.86 -24.51 11.98
CA GLY A 197 -2.06 -24.57 12.83
C GLY A 197 -2.94 -25.76 12.48
N VAL A 198 -3.94 -26.00 13.31
CA VAL A 198 -4.97 -26.99 13.04
C VAL A 198 -6.17 -26.25 12.45
N PRO A 199 -6.72 -26.67 11.28
CA PRO A 199 -7.81 -25.96 10.60
C PRO A 199 -9.01 -25.61 11.48
N ALA A 200 -9.33 -26.46 12.47
CA ALA A 200 -10.43 -26.21 13.40
C ALA A 200 -10.16 -25.08 14.41
N ALA A 201 -8.93 -24.55 14.46
CA ALA A 201 -8.51 -23.48 15.37
C ALA A 201 -8.17 -22.17 14.62
N ILE A 202 -8.25 -22.17 13.30
CA ILE A 202 -8.06 -21.05 12.39
C ILE A 202 -9.41 -20.59 11.87
#